data_fb59336617b77e3ca95a1f064b67b680
#
_entry.id   fb59336617b77e3ca95a1f064b67b680
#
_cell.length_a   1.000
_cell.length_b   1.000
_cell.length_c   1.000
_cell.angle_alpha   90.00
_cell.angle_beta   90.00
_cell.angle_gamma   90.00
#
_symmetry.space_group_name_H-M   'P 1'
#
loop_
_entity.id
_entity.type
_entity.pdbx_description
1 polymer ?
#
loop_
_entity_poly.entity_id
_entity_poly.type
_entity_poly.pdbx_seq_one_letter_code
_entity_poly.pdbx_strand_id
1 'polypeptide(L)'
;VLAILSFVPEGAWTWQKYPSSFNLENYRLLFEDPNIWDPVRNSLIMAFFACLGCFVFGIITSYALVKRKFFGKNLLDILVMLPWALPATVVGMNLILAFNSKSIFSFGQVLVGTFWILPLAYFIRFIPLVVRSTNAVLEQMDDSIEEAAQNLGARWLYTFRRVVLPIIMPGVLSGTLLAFVQAVGEFPTSVLLYTLDNRPISIEIMNQLRMFNLGQAAAYGMIQVGLIAIVMLISYKFFGVKSENTL
;
A
#
# COMPACT_ATOMS: atom_id res chain seq x y z
N VAL A 1 21.83 -10.33 5.58
CA VAL A 1 22.66 -9.94 4.42
C VAL A 1 22.45 -8.46 4.09
N LEU A 2 21.20 -7.98 3.86
CA LEU A 2 20.92 -6.59 3.49
C LEU A 2 21.53 -5.57 4.48
N ALA A 3 21.27 -5.77 5.79
CA ALA A 3 21.83 -4.92 6.85
C ALA A 3 23.37 -4.91 6.87
N ILE A 4 24.02 -6.02 6.58
CA ILE A 4 25.48 -6.09 6.49
C ILE A 4 25.96 -5.29 5.28
N LEU A 5 25.37 -5.52 4.10
CA LEU A 5 25.75 -4.84 2.86
C LEU A 5 25.63 -3.32 2.97
N SER A 6 24.66 -2.80 3.71
CA SER A 6 24.47 -1.36 3.86
C SER A 6 25.62 -0.66 4.60
N PHE A 7 26.44 -1.41 5.36
CA PHE A 7 27.62 -0.91 6.07
C PHE A 7 28.95 -1.28 5.39
N VAL A 8 28.90 -1.96 4.24
CA VAL A 8 30.12 -2.40 3.53
C VAL A 8 30.43 -1.39 2.44
N PRO A 9 31.68 -0.85 2.39
CA PRO A 9 32.12 0.02 1.31
C PRO A 9 32.02 -0.66 -0.05
N GLU A 10 31.83 0.14 -1.09
CA GLU A 10 31.74 -0.37 -2.45
C GLU A 10 33.01 -1.14 -2.82
N GLY A 11 32.82 -2.33 -3.42
CA GLY A 11 33.94 -3.22 -3.80
C GLY A 11 34.61 -3.97 -2.66
N ALA A 12 34.28 -3.70 -1.38
CA ALA A 12 34.94 -4.34 -0.24
C ALA A 12 34.45 -5.77 0.05
N TRP A 13 33.37 -6.22 -0.58
CA TRP A 13 32.85 -7.58 -0.45
C TRP A 13 32.51 -8.18 -1.83
N THR A 14 33.46 -8.81 -2.46
CA THR A 14 33.28 -9.41 -3.80
C THR A 14 33.24 -10.94 -3.77
N TRP A 15 34.32 -11.58 -3.32
CA TRP A 15 34.49 -13.03 -3.28
C TRP A 15 34.82 -13.58 -1.88
N GLN A 16 35.01 -12.72 -0.92
CA GLN A 16 35.38 -13.09 0.45
C GLN A 16 34.16 -13.62 1.23
N LYS A 17 34.38 -14.52 2.19
CA LYS A 17 33.34 -15.07 3.04
C LYS A 17 32.72 -14.00 3.96
N TYR A 18 33.53 -13.03 4.38
CA TYR A 18 33.12 -11.89 5.22
C TYR A 18 33.67 -10.59 4.62
N PRO A 19 32.96 -9.45 4.82
CA PRO A 19 33.44 -8.14 4.40
C PRO A 19 34.76 -7.80 5.11
N SER A 20 35.66 -7.11 4.42
CA SER A 20 36.97 -6.70 4.95
C SER A 20 36.86 -5.49 5.89
N SER A 21 35.86 -4.66 5.72
CA SER A 21 35.65 -3.45 6.51
C SER A 21 34.19 -3.06 6.57
N PHE A 22 33.83 -2.32 7.62
CA PHE A 22 32.49 -1.74 7.80
C PHE A 22 32.63 -0.23 8.01
N ASN A 23 31.78 0.54 7.37
CA ASN A 23 31.70 1.99 7.58
C ASN A 23 30.26 2.50 7.34
N LEU A 24 30.05 3.80 7.52
CA LEU A 24 28.77 4.49 7.26
C LEU A 24 28.76 5.26 5.93
N GLU A 25 29.74 5.01 5.04
CA GLU A 25 29.91 5.76 3.82
C GLU A 25 28.67 5.73 2.92
N ASN A 26 28.03 4.55 2.79
CA ASN A 26 26.79 4.41 2.00
C ASN A 26 25.68 5.33 2.52
N TYR A 27 25.53 5.44 3.83
CA TYR A 27 24.55 6.35 4.43
C TYR A 27 24.97 7.81 4.30
N ARG A 28 26.27 8.10 4.46
CA ARG A 28 26.79 9.46 4.29
C ARG A 28 26.54 9.97 2.88
N LEU A 29 26.91 9.20 1.85
CA LEU A 29 26.64 9.53 0.45
C LEU A 29 25.16 9.75 0.17
N LEU A 30 24.31 8.93 0.81
CA LEU A 30 22.88 9.09 0.72
C LEU A 30 22.42 10.42 1.32
N PHE A 31 22.95 10.87 2.43
CA PHE A 31 22.53 12.13 3.08
C PHE A 31 23.18 13.38 2.46
N GLU A 32 24.25 13.24 1.71
CA GLU A 32 24.92 14.33 0.99
C GLU A 32 24.20 14.68 -0.35
N ASP A 33 23.44 13.75 -0.95
CA ASP A 33 22.64 14.02 -2.15
C ASP A 33 21.31 14.71 -1.79
N PRO A 34 21.08 15.96 -2.26
CA PRO A 34 19.83 16.67 -2.01
C PRO A 34 18.57 15.94 -2.49
N ASN A 35 18.70 15.11 -3.53
CA ASN A 35 17.57 14.42 -4.16
C ASN A 35 17.29 13.03 -3.57
N ILE A 36 18.06 12.62 -2.57
CA ILE A 36 17.95 11.28 -2.00
C ILE A 36 16.59 10.98 -1.39
N TRP A 37 15.96 12.01 -0.86
CA TRP A 37 14.66 11.89 -0.20
C TRP A 37 13.49 11.87 -1.17
N ASP A 38 13.69 12.22 -2.45
CA ASP A 38 12.62 12.23 -3.45
C ASP A 38 11.99 10.86 -3.67
N PRO A 39 12.73 9.74 -3.83
CA PRO A 39 12.16 8.41 -3.94
C PRO A 39 11.41 7.97 -2.68
N VAL A 40 11.93 8.33 -1.50
CA VAL A 40 11.30 8.03 -0.21
C VAL A 40 9.99 8.82 -0.07
N ARG A 41 10.03 10.13 -0.31
CA ARG A 41 8.86 11.02 -0.28
C ARG A 41 7.80 10.57 -1.29
N ASN A 42 8.20 10.26 -2.52
CA ASN A 42 7.30 9.79 -3.57
C ASN A 42 6.60 8.51 -3.14
N SER A 43 7.33 7.51 -2.63
CA SER A 43 6.73 6.27 -2.13
C SER A 43 5.71 6.50 -1.02
N LEU A 44 6.03 7.36 -0.04
CA LEU A 44 5.12 7.66 1.07
C LEU A 44 3.85 8.37 0.59
N ILE A 45 3.98 9.38 -0.30
CA ILE A 45 2.84 10.13 -0.83
C ILE A 45 1.96 9.21 -1.70
N MET A 46 2.57 8.40 -2.58
CA MET A 46 1.85 7.46 -3.43
C MET A 46 1.11 6.40 -2.62
N ALA A 47 1.78 5.80 -1.62
CA ALA A 47 1.16 4.84 -0.72
C ALA A 47 0.03 5.47 0.09
N PHE A 48 0.20 6.70 0.58
CA PHE A 48 -0.83 7.43 1.31
C PHE A 48 -2.09 7.64 0.47
N PHE A 49 -1.98 8.16 -0.75
CA PHE A 49 -3.15 8.39 -1.61
C PHE A 49 -3.82 7.08 -2.05
N ALA A 50 -3.03 6.06 -2.37
CA ALA A 50 -3.55 4.72 -2.67
C ALA A 50 -4.34 4.14 -1.48
N CYS A 51 -3.77 4.22 -0.29
CA CYS A 51 -4.41 3.72 0.94
C CYS A 51 -5.65 4.52 1.33
N LEU A 52 -5.65 5.84 1.12
CA LEU A 52 -6.84 6.66 1.33
C LEU A 52 -7.99 6.21 0.41
N GLY A 53 -7.67 5.95 -0.86
CA GLY A 53 -8.63 5.35 -1.80
C GLY A 53 -9.10 3.97 -1.33
N CYS A 54 -8.18 3.08 -0.98
CA CYS A 54 -8.50 1.73 -0.48
C CYS A 54 -9.37 1.79 0.78
N PHE A 55 -9.09 2.69 1.72
CA PHE A 55 -9.87 2.90 2.94
C PHE A 55 -11.31 3.28 2.63
N VAL A 56 -11.51 4.32 1.82
CA VAL A 56 -12.85 4.83 1.51
C VAL A 56 -13.66 3.83 0.67
N PHE A 57 -13.09 3.39 -0.46
CA PHE A 57 -13.77 2.45 -1.34
C PHE A 57 -13.87 1.05 -0.74
N GLY A 58 -12.90 0.64 0.07
CA GLY A 58 -12.93 -0.63 0.80
C GLY A 58 -14.13 -0.72 1.75
N ILE A 59 -14.40 0.32 2.54
CA ILE A 59 -15.56 0.38 3.43
C ILE A 59 -16.88 0.28 2.63
N ILE A 60 -17.02 1.11 1.58
CA ILE A 60 -18.22 1.16 0.75
C ILE A 60 -18.49 -0.19 0.09
N THR A 61 -17.45 -0.75 -0.53
CA THR A 61 -17.54 -2.02 -1.26
C THR A 61 -17.81 -3.18 -0.32
N SER A 62 -17.12 -3.25 0.82
CA SER A 62 -17.34 -4.30 1.82
C SER A 62 -18.76 -4.28 2.38
N TYR A 63 -19.26 -3.09 2.76
CA TYR A 63 -20.63 -2.97 3.25
C TYR A 63 -21.65 -3.37 2.18
N ALA A 64 -21.44 -2.99 0.93
CA ALA A 64 -22.31 -3.40 -0.18
C ALA A 64 -22.27 -4.91 -0.39
N LEU A 65 -21.06 -5.52 -0.37
CA LEU A 65 -20.88 -6.95 -0.60
C LEU A 65 -21.44 -7.81 0.54
N VAL A 66 -21.35 -7.41 1.79
CA VAL A 66 -21.78 -8.24 2.93
C VAL A 66 -23.24 -7.98 3.29
N LYS A 67 -23.60 -6.71 3.49
CA LYS A 67 -24.89 -6.32 4.07
C LYS A 67 -26.00 -6.00 3.06
N ARG A 68 -25.68 -5.93 1.75
CA ARG A 68 -26.69 -5.60 0.74
C ARG A 68 -26.92 -6.76 -0.24
N LYS A 69 -28.17 -6.93 -0.64
CA LYS A 69 -28.59 -7.84 -1.71
C LYS A 69 -28.92 -7.00 -2.94
N PHE A 70 -28.15 -7.15 -4.02
CA PHE A 70 -28.37 -6.46 -5.28
C PHE A 70 -27.93 -7.32 -6.46
N PHE A 71 -28.50 -7.02 -7.62
CA PHE A 71 -28.08 -7.68 -8.87
C PHE A 71 -26.65 -7.29 -9.21
N GLY A 72 -25.80 -8.29 -9.52
CA GLY A 72 -24.38 -8.04 -9.84
C GLY A 72 -23.42 -8.10 -8.65
N LYS A 73 -23.89 -8.46 -7.44
CA LYS A 73 -23.03 -8.60 -6.26
C LYS A 73 -21.82 -9.51 -6.53
N ASN A 74 -22.01 -10.67 -7.13
CA ASN A 74 -20.92 -11.60 -7.43
C ASN A 74 -19.96 -11.03 -8.47
N LEU A 75 -20.46 -10.26 -9.45
CA LEU A 75 -19.63 -9.59 -10.42
C LEU A 75 -18.75 -8.52 -9.75
N LEU A 76 -19.30 -7.73 -8.84
CA LEU A 76 -18.53 -6.75 -8.06
C LEU A 76 -17.43 -7.42 -7.24
N ASP A 77 -17.73 -8.54 -6.57
CA ASP A 77 -16.74 -9.30 -5.79
C ASP A 77 -15.58 -9.81 -6.70
N ILE A 78 -15.93 -10.36 -7.86
CA ILE A 78 -14.94 -10.81 -8.85
C ILE A 78 -14.08 -9.63 -9.34
N LEU A 79 -14.70 -8.51 -9.71
CA LEU A 79 -13.99 -7.33 -10.22
C LEU A 79 -13.04 -6.74 -9.18
N VAL A 80 -13.43 -6.73 -7.92
CA VAL A 80 -12.57 -6.26 -6.82
C VAL A 80 -11.39 -7.19 -6.61
N MET A 81 -11.58 -8.52 -6.74
CA MET A 81 -10.51 -9.50 -6.53
C MET A 81 -9.59 -9.69 -7.74
N LEU A 82 -10.07 -9.36 -8.93
CA LEU A 82 -9.37 -9.59 -10.19
C LEU A 82 -7.94 -9.00 -10.23
N PRO A 83 -7.69 -7.75 -9.79
CA PRO A 83 -6.34 -7.18 -9.82
C PRO A 83 -5.30 -7.95 -9.00
N TRP A 84 -5.74 -8.68 -7.98
CA TRP A 84 -4.85 -9.49 -7.16
C TRP A 84 -4.56 -10.87 -7.76
N ALA A 85 -5.50 -11.38 -8.53
CA ALA A 85 -5.31 -12.63 -9.27
C ALA A 85 -4.40 -12.46 -10.51
N LEU A 86 -4.29 -11.23 -11.04
CA LEU A 86 -3.45 -10.94 -12.20
C LEU A 86 -1.99 -10.67 -11.80
N PRO A 87 -1.02 -11.06 -12.64
CA PRO A 87 0.36 -10.61 -12.47
C PRO A 87 0.45 -9.07 -12.44
N ALA A 88 1.29 -8.54 -11.55
CA ALA A 88 1.44 -7.11 -11.36
C ALA A 88 1.80 -6.35 -12.64
N THR A 89 2.64 -6.95 -13.47
CA THR A 89 3.05 -6.41 -14.77
C THR A 89 1.87 -6.31 -15.74
N VAL A 90 0.94 -7.27 -15.71
CA VAL A 90 -0.29 -7.23 -16.53
C VAL A 90 -1.18 -6.06 -16.09
N VAL A 91 -1.32 -5.84 -14.79
CA VAL A 91 -2.07 -4.67 -14.27
C VAL A 91 -1.42 -3.37 -14.74
N GLY A 92 -0.08 -3.25 -14.63
CA GLY A 92 0.64 -2.08 -15.13
C GLY A 92 0.46 -1.85 -16.63
N MET A 93 0.56 -2.91 -17.44
CA MET A 93 0.33 -2.83 -18.89
C MET A 93 -1.10 -2.39 -19.22
N ASN A 94 -2.10 -2.96 -18.55
CA ASN A 94 -3.50 -2.56 -18.75
C ASN A 94 -3.74 -1.09 -18.39
N LEU A 95 -3.08 -0.58 -17.36
CA LEU A 95 -3.17 0.84 -16.99
C LEU A 95 -2.54 1.74 -18.06
N ILE A 96 -1.42 1.34 -18.66
CA ILE A 96 -0.83 2.06 -19.79
C ILE A 96 -1.84 2.11 -20.95
N LEU A 97 -2.40 0.96 -21.33
CA LEU A 97 -3.36 0.88 -22.45
C LEU A 97 -4.63 1.71 -22.18
N ALA A 98 -5.14 1.69 -20.94
CA ALA A 98 -6.37 2.39 -20.57
C ALA A 98 -6.19 3.92 -20.44
N PHE A 99 -5.00 4.39 -20.04
CA PHE A 99 -4.77 5.78 -19.65
C PHE A 99 -3.70 6.51 -20.47
N ASN A 100 -3.19 5.89 -21.54
CA ASN A 100 -2.27 6.54 -22.49
C ASN A 100 -2.97 7.48 -23.48
N SER A 101 -4.29 7.53 -23.48
CA SER A 101 -5.09 8.43 -24.30
C SER A 101 -6.16 9.12 -23.46
N LYS A 102 -6.67 10.23 -23.96
CA LYS A 102 -7.78 10.95 -23.33
C LYS A 102 -9.03 10.07 -23.34
N SER A 103 -9.55 9.75 -22.16
CA SER A 103 -10.77 8.95 -22.00
C SER A 103 -11.71 9.59 -20.97
N ILE A 104 -12.96 9.12 -20.94
CA ILE A 104 -13.94 9.54 -19.93
C ILE A 104 -13.46 9.15 -18.52
N PHE A 105 -12.79 8.00 -18.39
CA PHE A 105 -12.28 7.49 -17.12
C PHE A 105 -11.09 8.29 -16.58
N SER A 106 -10.43 9.06 -17.43
CA SER A 106 -9.30 9.94 -17.07
C SER A 106 -9.67 11.42 -17.06
N PHE A 107 -10.97 11.74 -17.03
CA PHE A 107 -11.48 13.11 -17.11
C PHE A 107 -10.91 13.90 -18.30
N GLY A 108 -10.69 13.22 -19.42
CA GLY A 108 -10.15 13.82 -20.63
C GLY A 108 -8.64 14.11 -20.60
N GLN A 109 -7.90 13.58 -19.62
CA GLN A 109 -6.44 13.75 -19.53
C GLN A 109 -5.71 12.43 -19.79
N VAL A 110 -4.43 12.52 -20.14
CA VAL A 110 -3.53 11.37 -20.18
C VAL A 110 -2.89 11.23 -18.82
N LEU A 111 -3.08 10.08 -18.14
CA LEU A 111 -2.51 9.84 -16.82
C LEU A 111 -1.12 9.18 -16.89
N VAL A 112 -0.82 8.44 -17.96
CA VAL A 112 0.50 7.83 -18.16
C VAL A 112 1.55 8.95 -18.23
N GLY A 113 2.64 8.78 -17.49
CA GLY A 113 3.68 9.80 -17.35
C GLY A 113 3.40 10.86 -16.29
N THR A 114 2.23 10.85 -15.63
CA THR A 114 1.94 11.72 -14.48
C THR A 114 2.23 11.02 -13.16
N PHE A 115 2.33 11.82 -12.08
CA PHE A 115 2.46 11.30 -10.72
C PHE A 115 1.30 10.35 -10.33
N TRP A 116 0.08 10.65 -10.80
CA TRP A 116 -1.15 10.00 -10.32
C TRP A 116 -1.36 8.58 -10.80
N ILE A 117 -0.67 8.15 -11.85
CA ILE A 117 -0.81 6.79 -12.37
C ILE A 117 -0.33 5.73 -11.36
N LEU A 118 0.71 6.04 -10.58
CA LEU A 118 1.25 5.13 -9.57
C LEU A 118 0.34 4.97 -8.35
N PRO A 119 -0.18 6.04 -7.69
CA PRO A 119 -1.21 5.93 -6.67
C PRO A 119 -2.45 5.16 -7.14
N LEU A 120 -2.91 5.39 -8.38
CA LEU A 120 -4.04 4.66 -8.96
C LEU A 120 -3.72 3.17 -9.13
N ALA A 121 -2.52 2.84 -9.60
CA ALA A 121 -2.08 1.46 -9.76
C ALA A 121 -2.04 0.72 -8.41
N TYR A 122 -1.50 1.35 -7.37
CA TYR A 122 -1.45 0.79 -6.02
C TYR A 122 -2.83 0.65 -5.41
N PHE A 123 -3.71 1.63 -5.60
CA PHE A 123 -5.11 1.55 -5.19
C PHE A 123 -5.80 0.33 -5.81
N ILE A 124 -5.73 0.18 -7.13
CA ILE A 124 -6.36 -0.94 -7.84
C ILE A 124 -5.79 -2.28 -7.35
N ARG A 125 -4.49 -2.39 -7.15
CA ARG A 125 -3.86 -3.64 -6.72
C ARG A 125 -4.16 -4.03 -5.29
N PHE A 126 -4.27 -3.06 -4.38
CA PHE A 126 -4.32 -3.33 -2.95
C PHE A 126 -5.70 -3.15 -2.31
N ILE A 127 -6.71 -2.64 -3.05
CA ILE A 127 -8.10 -2.59 -2.58
C ILE A 127 -8.62 -3.96 -2.12
N PRO A 128 -8.27 -5.11 -2.74
CA PRO A 128 -8.70 -6.42 -2.27
C PRO A 128 -8.32 -6.71 -0.81
N LEU A 129 -7.17 -6.24 -0.35
CA LEU A 129 -6.71 -6.44 1.03
C LEU A 129 -7.64 -5.78 2.04
N VAL A 130 -8.06 -4.54 1.75
CA VAL A 130 -8.97 -3.79 2.63
C VAL A 130 -10.37 -4.39 2.59
N VAL A 131 -10.86 -4.75 1.40
CA VAL A 131 -12.19 -5.36 1.24
C VAL A 131 -12.25 -6.69 1.98
N ARG A 132 -11.29 -7.58 1.82
CA ARG A 132 -11.30 -8.89 2.50
C ARG A 132 -11.16 -8.79 4.01
N SER A 133 -10.28 -7.93 4.49
CA SER A 133 -10.11 -7.69 5.92
C SER A 133 -11.38 -7.10 6.55
N THR A 134 -12.05 -6.19 5.85
CA THR A 134 -13.32 -5.57 6.32
C THR A 134 -14.48 -6.56 6.24
N ASN A 135 -14.59 -7.36 5.16
CA ASN A 135 -15.61 -8.38 5.01
C ASN A 135 -15.57 -9.38 6.17
N ALA A 136 -14.35 -9.83 6.55
CA ALA A 136 -14.19 -10.79 7.65
C ALA A 136 -14.78 -10.29 8.98
N VAL A 137 -14.72 -8.99 9.26
CA VAL A 137 -15.33 -8.39 10.45
C VAL A 137 -16.85 -8.21 10.25
N LEU A 138 -17.28 -7.76 9.07
CA LEU A 138 -18.71 -7.57 8.76
C LEU A 138 -19.50 -8.88 8.80
N GLU A 139 -18.90 -9.98 8.35
CA GLU A 139 -19.52 -11.32 8.36
C GLU A 139 -19.69 -11.88 9.78
N GLN A 140 -18.85 -11.44 10.72
CA GLN A 140 -18.97 -11.80 12.14
C GLN A 140 -19.95 -10.91 12.91
N MET A 141 -20.34 -9.77 12.34
CA MET A 141 -21.27 -8.84 12.96
C MET A 141 -22.72 -9.33 12.79
N ASP A 142 -23.41 -9.60 13.91
CA ASP A 142 -24.81 -10.01 13.92
C ASP A 142 -25.71 -8.90 13.34
N ASP A 143 -26.61 -9.27 12.45
CA ASP A 143 -27.56 -8.35 11.82
C ASP A 143 -28.53 -7.73 12.84
N SER A 144 -28.79 -8.41 13.94
CA SER A 144 -29.62 -7.92 15.05
C SER A 144 -29.16 -6.58 15.64
N ILE A 145 -27.84 -6.30 15.55
CA ILE A 145 -27.28 -5.01 16.02
C ILE A 145 -27.79 -3.83 15.17
N GLU A 146 -27.84 -3.99 13.85
CA GLU A 146 -28.40 -2.97 12.97
C GLU A 146 -29.94 -2.86 13.14
N GLU A 147 -30.62 -4.00 13.28
CA GLU A 147 -32.07 -4.04 13.50
C GLU A 147 -32.49 -3.39 14.85
N ALA A 148 -31.74 -3.65 15.91
CA ALA A 148 -31.96 -3.03 17.20
C ALA A 148 -31.81 -1.50 17.14
N ALA A 149 -30.82 -1.00 16.45
CA ALA A 149 -30.65 0.44 16.27
C ALA A 149 -31.80 1.05 15.46
N GLN A 150 -32.28 0.37 14.43
CA GLN A 150 -33.43 0.82 13.62
C GLN A 150 -34.72 0.78 14.42
N ASN A 151 -34.96 -0.24 15.26
CA ASN A 151 -36.11 -0.34 16.14
C ASN A 151 -36.17 0.80 17.17
N LEU A 152 -35.01 1.34 17.57
CA LEU A 152 -34.88 2.54 18.41
C LEU A 152 -35.05 3.84 17.61
N GLY A 153 -35.46 3.78 16.34
CA GLY A 153 -35.71 4.94 15.49
C GLY A 153 -34.47 5.53 14.81
N ALA A 154 -33.31 4.87 14.89
CA ALA A 154 -32.10 5.37 14.24
C ALA A 154 -32.21 5.27 12.71
N ARG A 155 -31.90 6.38 12.01
CA ARG A 155 -31.81 6.39 10.55
C ARG A 155 -30.56 5.61 10.09
N TRP A 156 -30.59 5.03 8.89
CA TRP A 156 -29.53 4.22 8.34
C TRP A 156 -28.13 4.87 8.45
N LEU A 157 -27.99 6.14 8.07
CA LEU A 157 -26.70 6.85 8.13
C LEU A 157 -26.17 7.00 9.58
N TYR A 158 -27.08 7.19 10.54
CA TYR A 158 -26.74 7.25 11.96
C TYR A 158 -26.25 5.88 12.46
N THR A 159 -27.01 4.81 12.15
CA THR A 159 -26.61 3.42 12.48
C THR A 159 -25.27 3.07 11.85
N PHE A 160 -25.08 3.34 10.56
CA PHE A 160 -23.82 3.10 9.89
C PHE A 160 -22.64 3.81 10.59
N ARG A 161 -22.78 5.12 10.85
CA ARG A 161 -21.67 5.93 11.40
C ARG A 161 -21.38 5.64 12.87
N ARG A 162 -22.42 5.30 13.66
CA ARG A 162 -22.30 5.16 15.13
C ARG A 162 -22.20 3.73 15.60
N VAL A 163 -22.61 2.78 14.80
CA VAL A 163 -22.64 1.35 15.16
C VAL A 163 -21.73 0.56 14.23
N VAL A 164 -22.04 0.52 12.94
CA VAL A 164 -21.32 -0.33 11.98
C VAL A 164 -19.88 0.10 11.82
N LEU A 165 -19.64 1.37 11.50
CA LEU A 165 -18.30 1.89 11.20
C LEU A 165 -17.31 1.67 12.35
N PRO A 166 -17.62 1.94 13.63
CA PRO A 166 -16.70 1.63 14.72
C PRO A 166 -16.39 0.14 14.86
N ILE A 167 -17.37 -0.74 14.63
CA ILE A 167 -17.20 -2.19 14.73
C ILE A 167 -16.25 -2.71 13.64
N ILE A 168 -16.39 -2.21 12.40
CA ILE A 168 -15.55 -2.67 11.29
C ILE A 168 -14.18 -1.99 11.22
N MET A 169 -13.99 -0.90 11.95
CA MET A 169 -12.77 -0.09 11.89
C MET A 169 -11.47 -0.90 12.10
N PRO A 170 -11.37 -1.85 13.03
CA PRO A 170 -10.19 -2.71 13.17
C PRO A 170 -9.87 -3.48 11.90
N GLY A 171 -10.88 -4.02 11.22
CA GLY A 171 -10.71 -4.72 9.93
C GLY A 171 -10.25 -3.79 8.81
N VAL A 172 -10.88 -2.62 8.70
CA VAL A 172 -10.50 -1.60 7.71
C VAL A 172 -9.06 -1.13 7.91
N LEU A 173 -8.69 -0.83 9.15
CA LEU A 173 -7.34 -0.35 9.48
C LEU A 173 -6.27 -1.41 9.24
N SER A 174 -6.52 -2.66 9.63
CA SER A 174 -5.57 -3.74 9.39
C SER A 174 -5.37 -4.01 7.89
N GLY A 175 -6.44 -4.01 7.10
CA GLY A 175 -6.38 -4.12 5.64
C GLY A 175 -5.65 -2.94 4.99
N THR A 176 -5.92 -1.71 5.45
CA THR A 176 -5.25 -0.50 4.95
C THR A 176 -3.76 -0.49 5.28
N LEU A 177 -3.38 -0.99 6.45
CA LEU A 177 -1.98 -1.15 6.82
C LEU A 177 -1.24 -2.15 5.93
N LEU A 178 -1.86 -3.31 5.69
CA LEU A 178 -1.31 -4.29 4.75
C LEU A 178 -1.16 -3.69 3.36
N ALA A 179 -2.16 -2.94 2.89
CA ALA A 179 -2.09 -2.22 1.62
C ALA A 179 -0.96 -1.20 1.59
N PHE A 180 -0.72 -0.46 2.69
CA PHE A 180 0.37 0.51 2.80
C PHE A 180 1.74 -0.14 2.71
N VAL A 181 1.97 -1.22 3.47
CA VAL A 181 3.24 -1.97 3.46
C VAL A 181 3.53 -2.49 2.04
N GLN A 182 2.51 -3.03 1.38
CA GLN A 182 2.65 -3.52 0.01
C GLN A 182 2.89 -2.38 -0.99
N ALA A 183 2.21 -1.23 -0.83
CA ALA A 183 2.36 -0.08 -1.72
C ALA A 183 3.76 0.55 -1.64
N VAL A 184 4.34 0.68 -0.45
CA VAL A 184 5.71 1.20 -0.27
C VAL A 184 6.75 0.29 -0.94
N GLY A 185 6.51 -1.02 -0.93
CA GLY A 185 7.40 -2.03 -1.53
C GLY A 185 7.09 -2.38 -2.98
N GLU A 186 6.07 -1.77 -3.58
CA GLU A 186 5.61 -2.18 -4.91
C GLU A 186 6.64 -1.86 -6.00
N PHE A 187 7.17 -2.90 -6.64
CA PHE A 187 8.16 -2.81 -7.71
C PHE A 187 7.62 -3.20 -9.10
N PRO A 188 6.97 -4.38 -9.28
CA PRO A 188 6.66 -4.88 -10.62
C PRO A 188 5.70 -3.98 -11.44
N THR A 189 4.73 -3.32 -10.79
CA THR A 189 3.86 -2.36 -11.47
C THR A 189 4.59 -1.03 -11.66
N SER A 190 5.37 -0.62 -10.65
CA SER A 190 6.10 0.65 -10.66
C SER A 190 7.11 0.74 -11.78
N VAL A 191 7.82 -0.36 -12.09
CA VAL A 191 8.85 -0.37 -13.14
C VAL A 191 8.30 -0.11 -14.55
N LEU A 192 6.99 -0.28 -14.76
CA LEU A 192 6.31 0.01 -16.02
C LEU A 192 5.75 1.44 -16.10
N LEU A 193 5.45 2.05 -14.95
CA LEU A 193 4.66 3.29 -14.87
C LEU A 193 5.46 4.49 -14.37
N TYR A 194 6.67 4.29 -13.83
CA TYR A 194 7.45 5.39 -13.27
C TYR A 194 8.01 6.33 -14.34
N THR A 195 8.29 7.55 -13.91
CA THR A 195 9.10 8.53 -14.67
C THR A 195 10.29 8.95 -13.82
N LEU A 196 11.25 9.67 -14.40
CA LEU A 196 12.42 10.14 -13.66
C LEU A 196 12.06 11.01 -12.46
N ASP A 197 11.00 11.82 -12.58
CA ASP A 197 10.57 12.78 -11.55
C ASP A 197 9.75 12.14 -10.44
N ASN A 198 9.13 10.97 -10.69
CA ASN A 198 8.22 10.32 -9.75
C ASN A 198 8.70 8.94 -9.29
N ARG A 199 10.01 8.68 -9.33
CA ARG A 199 10.58 7.38 -8.93
C ARG A 199 10.23 7.04 -7.48
N PRO A 200 9.62 5.85 -7.20
CA PRO A 200 9.48 5.33 -5.84
C PRO A 200 10.79 4.68 -5.37
N ILE A 201 10.89 4.43 -4.06
CA ILE A 201 12.09 3.84 -3.42
C ILE A 201 12.46 2.48 -4.00
N SER A 202 11.49 1.64 -4.37
CA SER A 202 11.71 0.33 -4.99
C SER A 202 12.43 0.43 -6.35
N ILE A 203 12.11 1.47 -7.12
CA ILE A 203 12.78 1.75 -8.40
C ILE A 203 14.18 2.30 -8.16
N GLU A 204 14.37 3.15 -7.15
CA GLU A 204 15.71 3.66 -6.83
C GLU A 204 16.64 2.55 -6.36
N ILE A 205 16.17 1.62 -5.52
CA ILE A 205 16.93 0.42 -5.16
C ILE A 205 17.38 -0.34 -6.41
N MET A 206 16.48 -0.55 -7.37
CA MET A 206 16.82 -1.23 -8.63
C MET A 206 17.80 -0.42 -9.48
N ASN A 207 17.69 0.91 -9.49
CA ASN A 207 18.60 1.80 -10.18
C ASN A 207 20.03 1.68 -9.62
N GLN A 208 20.19 1.74 -8.30
CA GLN A 208 21.48 1.55 -7.64
C GLN A 208 22.06 0.15 -7.90
N LEU A 209 21.23 -0.90 -7.91
CA LEU A 209 21.67 -2.25 -8.28
C LEU A 209 22.19 -2.32 -9.73
N ARG A 210 21.53 -1.64 -10.67
CA ARG A 210 21.96 -1.58 -12.09
C ARG A 210 23.29 -0.83 -12.27
N MET A 211 23.56 0.14 -11.39
CA MET A 211 24.82 0.88 -11.36
C MET A 211 25.92 0.13 -10.59
N PHE A 212 25.64 -1.08 -10.10
CA PHE A 212 26.50 -1.89 -9.23
C PHE A 212 26.80 -1.28 -7.86
N ASN A 213 26.06 -0.26 -7.43
CA ASN A 213 26.16 0.38 -6.11
C ASN A 213 25.43 -0.44 -5.05
N LEU A 214 25.93 -1.65 -4.76
CA LEU A 214 25.27 -2.61 -3.87
C LEU A 214 25.07 -2.08 -2.44
N GLY A 215 26.05 -1.31 -1.94
CA GLY A 215 25.99 -0.70 -0.61
C GLY A 215 24.89 0.35 -0.51
N GLN A 216 24.76 1.23 -1.49
CA GLN A 216 23.71 2.25 -1.54
C GLN A 216 22.33 1.62 -1.75
N ALA A 217 22.21 0.62 -2.64
CA ALA A 217 20.97 -0.14 -2.81
C ALA A 217 20.51 -0.79 -1.49
N ALA A 218 21.45 -1.36 -0.75
CA ALA A 218 21.18 -1.95 0.56
C ALA A 218 20.79 -0.89 1.60
N ALA A 219 21.40 0.29 1.59
CA ALA A 219 21.06 1.39 2.48
C ALA A 219 19.64 1.93 2.21
N TYR A 220 19.24 2.12 0.95
CA TYR A 220 17.84 2.43 0.59
C TYR A 220 16.87 1.33 1.05
N GLY A 221 17.24 0.06 0.87
CA GLY A 221 16.44 -1.07 1.36
C GLY A 221 16.27 -1.04 2.89
N MET A 222 17.30 -0.67 3.64
CA MET A 222 17.21 -0.51 5.09
C MET A 222 16.32 0.68 5.49
N ILE A 223 16.38 1.81 4.76
CA ILE A 223 15.46 2.93 4.95
C ILE A 223 14.02 2.47 4.72
N GLN A 224 13.75 1.74 3.64
CA GLN A 224 12.42 1.19 3.34
C GLN A 224 11.91 0.27 4.45
N VAL A 225 12.73 -0.67 4.92
CA VAL A 225 12.39 -1.57 6.03
C VAL A 225 12.12 -0.77 7.30
N GLY A 226 12.95 0.23 7.60
CA GLY A 226 12.77 1.12 8.75
C GLY A 226 11.45 1.89 8.69
N LEU A 227 11.09 2.44 7.54
CA LEU A 227 9.81 3.13 7.34
C LEU A 227 8.61 2.20 7.57
N ILE A 228 8.66 0.99 7.00
CA ILE A 228 7.60 -0.02 7.20
C ILE A 228 7.51 -0.38 8.69
N ALA A 229 8.63 -0.64 9.35
CA ALA A 229 8.67 -0.98 10.77
C ALA A 229 8.10 0.15 11.65
N ILE A 230 8.45 1.41 11.37
CA ILE A 230 7.90 2.59 12.08
C ILE A 230 6.38 2.65 11.92
N VAL A 231 5.86 2.51 10.70
CA VAL A 231 4.41 2.54 10.44
C VAL A 231 3.71 1.39 11.14
N MET A 232 4.28 0.18 11.13
CA MET A 232 3.73 -0.97 11.86
C MET A 232 3.74 -0.76 13.38
N LEU A 233 4.81 -0.20 13.95
CA LEU A 233 4.91 0.10 15.38
C LEU A 233 3.89 1.18 15.80
N ILE A 234 3.76 2.24 15.00
CA ILE A 234 2.76 3.29 15.23
C ILE A 234 1.36 2.67 15.23
N SER A 235 1.06 1.85 14.22
CA SER A 235 -0.22 1.17 14.12
C SER A 235 -0.47 0.24 15.30
N TYR A 236 0.50 -0.57 15.71
CA TYR A 236 0.37 -1.43 16.88
C TYR A 236 0.07 -0.62 18.16
N LYS A 237 0.72 0.52 18.34
CA LYS A 237 0.50 1.39 19.50
C LYS A 237 -0.90 2.03 19.51
N PHE A 238 -1.43 2.42 18.35
CA PHE A 238 -2.73 3.10 18.25
C PHE A 238 -3.91 2.14 18.11
N PHE A 239 -3.71 1.00 17.46
CA PHE A 239 -4.76 0.04 17.11
C PHE A 239 -4.52 -1.36 17.67
N GLY A 240 -3.35 -1.60 18.27
CA GLY A 240 -3.03 -2.85 18.95
C GLY A 240 -4.04 -3.09 20.07
N VAL A 241 -4.64 -4.25 20.01
CA VAL A 241 -5.72 -4.71 20.86
C VAL A 241 -5.40 -4.43 22.31
N LYS A 242 -6.21 -3.62 22.98
CA LYS A 242 -6.40 -3.66 24.43
C LYS A 242 -7.07 -5.00 24.79
N SER A 243 -6.38 -6.11 24.57
CA SER A 243 -6.88 -7.45 24.82
C SER A 243 -6.43 -8.00 26.17
N GLU A 244 -5.87 -7.19 27.05
CA GLU A 244 -5.27 -7.66 28.31
C GLU A 244 -5.82 -7.02 29.58
N ASN A 245 -7.06 -6.60 29.63
CA ASN A 245 -7.65 -6.21 30.93
C ASN A 245 -9.12 -6.60 31.05
N THR A 246 -9.42 -7.90 30.84
CA THR A 246 -10.66 -8.52 31.33
C THR A 246 -10.37 -9.97 31.71
N LEU A 247 -9.69 -10.14 32.83
CA LEU A 247 -9.76 -11.31 33.71
C LEU A 247 -10.07 -10.81 35.12
#